data_58b1587e753f63b91c250935be1ff704
#
_entry.id   58b1587e753f63b91c250935be1ff704
#
_cell.length_a   1.000
_cell.length_b   1.000
_cell.length_c   1.000
_cell.angle_alpha   90.00
_cell.angle_beta   90.00
_cell.angle_gamma   90.00
#
_symmetry.space_group_name_H-M   'P 1'
#
loop_
_entity.id
_entity.type
_entity.pdbx_description
1 polymer ?
#
loop_
_entity_poly.entity_id
_entity_poly.type
_entity_poly.pdbx_seq_one_letter_code
_entity_poly.pdbx_strand_id
1 'polypeptide(L)'
;MPACWFVICKPDFDIPTPVLFGRVRPDAFAKRPDIDGMTAALVSGDLKGIAARLCNVFEEVLPEDCTEVFVIKQKLLELGALGAAMSGSGPTVFGIFEEEDTARRAVENLKKSYLQTYLARPVKKFAAGE
;
A
#
# COMPACT_ATOMS: atom_id res chain seq x y z
N MET A 1 1.49 9.49 -12.63
CA MET A 1 2.06 8.27 -12.03
C MET A 1 2.92 7.56 -13.05
N PRO A 2 4.16 7.24 -12.73
CA PRO A 2 5.00 6.51 -13.67
C PRO A 2 4.50 5.09 -13.87
N ALA A 3 4.98 4.43 -14.90
CA ALA A 3 4.59 3.06 -15.19
C ALA A 3 5.07 2.15 -14.05
N CYS A 4 4.17 1.37 -13.51
CA CYS A 4 4.49 0.46 -12.41
C CYS A 4 3.40 -0.58 -12.29
N TRP A 5 3.56 -1.49 -11.33
CA TRP A 5 2.60 -2.55 -11.06
C TRP A 5 2.26 -2.53 -9.58
N PHE A 6 1.02 -2.80 -9.26
CA PHE A 6 0.57 -2.94 -7.89
C PHE A 6 0.25 -4.39 -7.60
N VAL A 7 0.69 -4.88 -6.45
CA VAL A 7 0.20 -6.14 -5.92
C VAL A 7 -0.67 -5.79 -4.73
N ILE A 8 -1.93 -6.19 -4.79
CA ILE A 8 -2.93 -5.88 -3.78
C ILE A 8 -3.28 -7.16 -3.05
N CYS A 9 -3.18 -7.17 -1.74
CA CYS A 9 -3.42 -8.35 -0.93
C CYS A 9 -4.34 -8.01 0.24
N LYS A 10 -5.46 -8.72 0.34
CA LYS A 10 -6.40 -8.53 1.45
C LYS A 10 -6.37 -9.75 2.34
N PRO A 11 -6.01 -9.61 3.62
CA PRO A 11 -6.10 -10.73 4.55
C PRO A 11 -7.58 -11.06 4.84
N ASP A 12 -7.81 -12.21 5.42
CA ASP A 12 -9.16 -12.74 5.59
C ASP A 12 -9.81 -12.22 6.87
N PHE A 13 -9.92 -10.91 6.98
CA PHE A 13 -10.67 -10.26 8.04
C PHE A 13 -10.93 -8.81 7.65
N ASP A 14 -11.86 -8.18 8.35
CA ASP A 14 -12.20 -6.78 8.12
C ASP A 14 -11.92 -5.97 9.38
N ILE A 15 -11.60 -4.69 9.20
CA ILE A 15 -11.41 -3.75 10.30
C ILE A 15 -12.53 -2.71 10.19
N PRO A 16 -13.45 -2.64 11.16
CA PRO A 16 -14.51 -1.63 11.11
C PRO A 16 -13.91 -0.23 11.14
N THR A 17 -14.23 0.58 10.13
CA THR A 17 -13.71 1.94 10.02
C THR A 17 -13.94 2.77 11.28
N PRO A 18 -15.12 2.75 11.92
CA PRO A 18 -15.32 3.56 13.13
C PRO A 18 -14.37 3.22 14.26
N VAL A 19 -13.90 1.95 14.34
CA VAL A 19 -12.94 1.55 15.38
C VAL A 19 -11.64 2.33 15.19
N LEU A 20 -11.14 2.40 13.94
CA LEU A 20 -9.89 3.11 13.65
C LEU A 20 -10.05 4.60 13.84
N PHE A 21 -11.15 5.19 13.37
CA PHE A 21 -11.37 6.62 13.55
C PHE A 21 -11.44 7.00 15.03
N GLY A 22 -12.02 6.13 15.86
CA GLY A 22 -12.06 6.38 17.29
C GLY A 22 -10.70 6.34 17.97
N ARG A 23 -9.68 5.76 17.30
CA ARG A 23 -8.34 5.64 17.85
C ARG A 23 -7.38 6.70 17.32
N VAL A 24 -7.82 7.51 16.36
CA VAL A 24 -6.94 8.52 15.76
C VAL A 24 -6.67 9.65 16.74
N ARG A 25 -5.40 9.97 16.88
CA ARG A 25 -4.92 11.10 17.69
C ARG A 25 -3.91 11.86 16.84
N PRO A 26 -4.35 12.87 16.08
CA PRO A 26 -3.46 13.55 15.12
C PRO A 26 -2.15 14.05 15.71
N ASP A 27 -2.13 14.45 16.96
CA ASP A 27 -0.93 14.98 17.59
C ASP A 27 0.07 13.90 17.94
N ALA A 28 -0.36 12.65 17.99
CA ALA A 28 0.46 11.54 18.49
C ALA A 28 1.06 10.69 17.38
N PHE A 29 0.83 11.02 16.10
CA PHE A 29 1.37 10.21 15.02
C PHE A 29 2.88 10.36 14.93
N ALA A 30 3.56 9.22 14.86
CA ALA A 30 5.01 9.18 14.69
C ALA A 30 5.39 9.56 13.25
N LYS A 31 4.53 9.19 12.29
CA LYS A 31 4.75 9.50 10.89
C LYS A 31 3.66 10.40 10.36
N ARG A 32 4.05 11.33 9.53
CA ARG A 32 3.11 12.19 8.82
C ARG A 32 3.41 12.15 7.34
N PRO A 33 2.39 12.27 6.49
CA PRO A 33 2.62 12.29 5.05
C PRO A 33 3.54 13.43 4.64
N ASP A 34 4.52 13.13 3.81
CA ASP A 34 5.37 14.13 3.19
C ASP A 34 4.72 14.54 1.88
N ILE A 35 3.75 15.43 1.97
CA ILE A 35 2.94 15.82 0.82
C ILE A 35 3.78 16.52 -0.24
N ASP A 36 4.64 17.44 0.16
CA ASP A 36 5.48 18.17 -0.78
C ASP A 36 6.45 17.25 -1.50
N GLY A 37 7.10 16.35 -0.76
CA GLY A 37 8.01 15.39 -1.36
C GLY A 37 7.29 14.41 -2.28
N MET A 38 6.09 13.97 -1.90
CA MET A 38 5.29 13.08 -2.74
C MET A 38 4.88 13.78 -4.03
N THR A 39 4.44 15.03 -3.93
CA THR A 39 4.07 15.83 -5.11
C THR A 39 5.25 15.97 -6.06
N ALA A 40 6.43 16.28 -5.53
CA ALA A 40 7.62 16.41 -6.35
C ALA A 40 7.98 15.09 -7.03
N ALA A 41 7.84 13.97 -6.32
CA ALA A 41 8.13 12.66 -6.88
C ALA A 41 7.14 12.30 -7.99
N LEU A 42 5.87 12.63 -7.80
CA LEU A 42 4.85 12.37 -8.83
C LEU A 42 5.09 13.21 -10.08
N VAL A 43 5.42 14.48 -9.91
CA VAL A 43 5.67 15.38 -11.04
C VAL A 43 6.89 14.93 -11.83
N SER A 44 7.95 14.51 -11.16
CA SER A 44 9.17 14.07 -11.82
C SER A 44 9.13 12.62 -12.31
N GLY A 45 8.11 11.86 -11.96
CA GLY A 45 8.02 10.45 -12.33
C GLY A 45 8.99 9.56 -11.56
N ASP A 46 9.35 9.95 -10.35
CA ASP A 46 10.31 9.22 -9.52
C ASP A 46 9.60 8.12 -8.73
N LEU A 47 9.52 6.94 -9.33
CA LEU A 47 8.79 5.81 -8.74
C LEU A 47 9.36 5.41 -7.37
N LYS A 48 10.67 5.37 -7.24
CA LYS A 48 11.29 5.03 -5.96
C LYS A 48 10.99 6.08 -4.89
N GLY A 49 10.98 7.35 -5.30
CA GLY A 49 10.62 8.44 -4.40
C GLY A 49 9.17 8.37 -3.95
N ILE A 50 8.26 7.99 -4.87
CA ILE A 50 6.86 7.79 -4.54
C ILE A 50 6.73 6.65 -3.52
N ALA A 51 7.38 5.52 -3.79
CA ALA A 51 7.30 4.36 -2.92
C ALA A 51 7.87 4.64 -1.53
N ALA A 52 8.94 5.41 -1.46
CA ALA A 52 9.58 5.74 -0.19
C ALA A 52 8.72 6.66 0.68
N ARG A 53 7.75 7.36 0.07
CA ARG A 53 6.89 8.30 0.79
C ARG A 53 5.51 7.77 1.11
N LEU A 54 5.28 6.47 0.87
CA LEU A 54 3.99 5.88 1.23
C LEU A 54 3.78 5.98 2.73
N CYS A 55 2.62 6.46 3.12
CA CYS A 55 2.29 6.66 4.53
C CYS A 55 0.80 6.48 4.72
N ASN A 56 0.42 5.70 5.72
CA ASN A 56 -0.99 5.56 6.09
C ASN A 56 -1.06 5.64 7.62
N VAL A 57 -1.62 6.74 8.11
CA VAL A 57 -1.68 6.99 9.56
C VAL A 57 -2.52 5.94 10.30
N PHE A 58 -3.46 5.29 9.63
CA PHE A 58 -4.27 4.25 10.26
C PHE A 58 -3.43 3.04 10.66
N GLU A 59 -2.25 2.84 10.04
CA GLU A 59 -1.36 1.74 10.44
C GLU A 59 -0.90 1.90 11.89
N GLU A 60 -0.82 3.13 12.38
CA GLU A 60 -0.34 3.39 13.74
C GLU A 60 -1.40 3.13 14.81
N VAL A 61 -2.66 2.99 14.40
CA VAL A 61 -3.77 2.78 15.35
C VAL A 61 -4.47 1.45 15.14
N LEU A 62 -3.85 0.52 14.42
CA LEU A 62 -4.42 -0.79 14.20
C LEU A 62 -4.56 -1.56 15.52
N PRO A 63 -5.65 -2.35 15.67
CA PRO A 63 -5.78 -3.25 16.80
C PRO A 63 -4.60 -4.22 16.88
N GLU A 64 -4.27 -4.67 18.07
CA GLU A 64 -3.12 -5.55 18.29
C GLU A 64 -3.22 -6.87 17.54
N ASP A 65 -4.43 -7.36 17.29
CA ASP A 65 -4.63 -8.63 16.59
C ASP A 65 -4.58 -8.47 15.07
N CYS A 66 -4.30 -7.27 14.56
CA CYS A 66 -4.21 -7.02 13.12
C CYS A 66 -2.76 -7.01 12.63
N THR A 67 -1.92 -7.86 13.19
CA THR A 67 -0.50 -7.94 12.82
C THR A 67 -0.29 -8.42 11.39
N GLU A 68 -1.30 -9.09 10.82
CA GLU A 68 -1.21 -9.61 9.46
C GLU A 68 -0.92 -8.51 8.44
N VAL A 69 -1.40 -7.30 8.68
CA VAL A 69 -1.13 -6.16 7.80
C VAL A 69 0.39 -5.95 7.68
N PHE A 70 1.09 -5.97 8.81
CA PHE A 70 2.54 -5.75 8.81
C PHE A 70 3.30 -6.95 8.24
N VAL A 71 2.78 -8.16 8.44
CA VAL A 71 3.35 -9.37 7.85
C VAL A 71 3.29 -9.28 6.32
N ILE A 72 2.13 -8.87 5.78
CA ILE A 72 1.96 -8.74 4.33
C ILE A 72 2.87 -7.64 3.78
N LYS A 73 2.96 -6.50 4.47
CA LYS A 73 3.87 -5.43 4.05
C LYS A 73 5.30 -5.93 3.95
N GLN A 74 5.75 -6.65 4.96
CA GLN A 74 7.11 -7.18 4.98
C GLN A 74 7.32 -8.18 3.85
N LYS A 75 6.35 -9.05 3.61
CA LYS A 75 6.44 -10.02 2.51
C LYS A 75 6.51 -9.33 1.16
N LEU A 76 5.71 -8.29 0.95
CA LEU A 76 5.76 -7.54 -0.31
C LEU A 76 7.14 -6.94 -0.53
N LEU A 77 7.75 -6.37 0.51
CA LEU A 77 9.09 -5.80 0.40
C LEU A 77 10.12 -6.89 0.11
N GLU A 78 10.01 -8.05 0.75
CA GLU A 78 10.92 -9.16 0.51
C GLU A 78 10.78 -9.72 -0.91
N LEU A 79 9.60 -9.62 -1.49
CA LEU A 79 9.33 -10.09 -2.84
C LEU A 79 9.72 -9.09 -3.92
N GLY A 80 10.21 -7.91 -3.53
CA GLY A 80 10.76 -6.95 -4.47
C GLY A 80 9.99 -5.65 -4.61
N ALA A 81 9.00 -5.39 -3.75
CA ALA A 81 8.28 -4.12 -3.80
C ALA A 81 9.22 -2.98 -3.46
N LEU A 82 9.08 -1.86 -4.15
CA LEU A 82 9.82 -0.63 -3.82
C LEU A 82 9.28 0.01 -2.56
N GLY A 83 8.01 -0.21 -2.25
CA GLY A 83 7.36 0.26 -1.04
C GLY A 83 6.03 -0.46 -0.88
N ALA A 84 5.50 -0.45 0.33
CA ALA A 84 4.22 -1.08 0.63
C ALA A 84 3.50 -0.31 1.72
N ALA A 85 2.17 -0.32 1.68
CA ALA A 85 1.36 0.37 2.68
C ALA A 85 -0.03 -0.24 2.74
N MET A 86 -0.71 -0.01 3.86
CA MET A 86 -2.11 -0.37 3.99
C MET A 86 -2.96 0.62 3.21
N SER A 87 -4.01 0.14 2.55
CA SER A 87 -4.92 0.97 1.77
C SER A 87 -6.09 1.44 2.63
N GLY A 88 -6.27 2.75 2.73
CA GLY A 88 -7.37 3.33 3.49
C GLY A 88 -7.34 2.89 4.95
N SER A 89 -8.48 2.46 5.47
CA SER A 89 -8.59 1.99 6.86
C SER A 89 -8.28 0.49 6.99
N GLY A 90 -7.82 -0.14 5.91
CA GLY A 90 -7.39 -1.52 5.90
C GLY A 90 -8.52 -2.54 5.87
N PRO A 91 -8.18 -3.80 5.97
CA PRO A 91 -6.84 -4.37 6.12
C PRO A 91 -6.07 -4.61 4.82
N THR A 92 -6.61 -4.17 3.69
CA THR A 92 -5.95 -4.36 2.39
C THR A 92 -4.58 -3.69 2.37
N VAL A 93 -3.59 -4.40 1.85
CA VAL A 93 -2.21 -3.90 1.74
C VAL A 93 -1.82 -3.93 0.27
N PHE A 94 -1.05 -2.95 -0.17
CA PHE A 94 -0.54 -2.94 -1.53
C PHE A 94 0.96 -2.70 -1.54
N GLY A 95 1.60 -3.18 -2.59
CA GLY A 95 3.01 -2.90 -2.84
C GLY A 95 3.20 -2.38 -4.24
N ILE A 96 4.19 -1.53 -4.44
CA ILE A 96 4.52 -0.96 -5.73
C ILE A 96 5.74 -1.69 -6.30
N PHE A 97 5.61 -2.19 -7.52
CA PHE A 97 6.67 -2.93 -8.19
C PHE A 97 7.03 -2.24 -9.50
N GLU A 98 8.31 -2.22 -9.80
CA GLU A 98 8.81 -1.62 -11.03
C GLU A 98 8.66 -2.57 -12.22
N GLU A 99 8.85 -3.87 -11.99
CA GLU A 99 8.87 -4.89 -13.02
C GLU A 99 7.64 -5.79 -12.95
N GLU A 100 7.07 -6.11 -14.11
CA GLU A 100 5.90 -6.98 -14.15
C GLU A 100 6.19 -8.38 -13.65
N ASP A 101 7.32 -8.96 -14.05
CA ASP A 101 7.64 -10.32 -13.66
C ASP A 101 7.77 -10.47 -12.14
N THR A 102 8.41 -9.51 -11.50
CA THR A 102 8.55 -9.51 -10.05
C THR A 102 7.19 -9.41 -9.37
N ALA A 103 6.32 -8.54 -9.89
CA ALA A 103 4.98 -8.38 -9.36
C ALA A 103 4.16 -9.66 -9.51
N ARG A 104 4.24 -10.32 -10.66
CA ARG A 104 3.51 -11.56 -10.88
C ARG A 104 3.97 -12.67 -9.95
N ARG A 105 5.27 -12.78 -9.70
CA ARG A 105 5.79 -13.77 -8.75
C ARG A 105 5.31 -13.48 -7.34
N ALA A 106 5.20 -12.21 -6.98
CA ALA A 106 4.68 -11.83 -5.68
C ALA A 106 3.22 -12.25 -5.53
N VAL A 107 2.40 -12.05 -6.57
CA VAL A 107 1.00 -12.49 -6.55
C VAL A 107 0.93 -14.00 -6.37
N GLU A 108 1.72 -14.77 -7.12
CA GLU A 108 1.71 -16.22 -7.02
C GLU A 108 2.10 -16.69 -5.62
N ASN A 109 3.11 -16.06 -5.04
CA ASN A 109 3.57 -16.40 -3.70
C ASN A 109 2.50 -16.09 -2.64
N LEU A 110 1.94 -14.90 -2.70
CA LEU A 110 0.97 -14.46 -1.69
C LEU A 110 -0.37 -15.19 -1.79
N LYS A 111 -0.75 -15.60 -3.00
CA LYS A 111 -2.00 -16.34 -3.17
C LYS A 111 -2.01 -17.68 -2.44
N LYS A 112 -0.86 -18.22 -2.13
CA LYS A 112 -0.77 -19.46 -1.35
C LYS A 112 -1.33 -19.29 0.05
N SER A 113 -1.21 -18.09 0.60
CA SER A 113 -1.70 -17.78 1.95
C SER A 113 -2.91 -16.84 1.93
N TYR A 114 -3.04 -16.01 0.92
CA TYR A 114 -4.10 -15.01 0.84
C TYR A 114 -4.76 -15.08 -0.53
N LEU A 115 -5.95 -15.68 -0.58
CA LEU A 115 -6.66 -15.89 -1.84
C LEU A 115 -7.02 -14.58 -2.55
N GLN A 116 -7.27 -13.53 -1.78
CA GLN A 116 -7.60 -12.23 -2.36
C GLN A 116 -6.34 -11.42 -2.63
N THR A 117 -5.55 -11.88 -3.59
CA THR A 117 -4.33 -11.20 -4.03
C THR A 117 -4.46 -10.92 -5.52
N TYR A 118 -4.21 -9.69 -5.92
CA TYR A 118 -4.45 -9.24 -7.29
C TYR A 118 -3.28 -8.44 -7.83
N LEU A 119 -3.10 -8.51 -9.15
CA LEU A 119 -2.17 -7.66 -9.87
C LEU A 119 -2.95 -6.52 -10.49
N ALA A 120 -2.46 -5.31 -10.37
CA ALA A 120 -3.13 -4.13 -10.92
C ALA A 120 -2.11 -3.16 -11.50
N ARG A 121 -2.59 -2.25 -12.34
CA ARG A 121 -1.78 -1.19 -12.92
C ARG A 121 -2.46 0.15 -12.65
N PRO A 122 -1.70 1.23 -12.59
CA PRO A 122 -2.31 2.55 -12.51
C PRO A 122 -3.19 2.80 -13.73
N VAL A 123 -4.38 3.33 -13.51
CA VAL A 123 -5.27 3.67 -14.61
C VAL A 123 -4.77 4.97 -15.21
N LYS A 124 -4.68 5.01 -16.56
CA LYS A 124 -4.36 6.25 -17.21
C LYS A 124 -5.51 7.18 -17.00
N LYS A 125 -5.23 8.45 -17.02
CA LYS A 125 -6.23 9.37 -16.78
C LYS A 125 -7.43 9.21 -17.56
N PHE A 126 -8.50 9.31 -16.92
CA PHE A 126 -9.66 9.12 -17.50
C PHE A 126 -10.15 10.33 -17.90
N ALA A 127 -10.77 10.16 -18.55
CA ALA A 127 -11.19 10.90 -19.32
C ALA A 127 -11.93 11.87 -18.96
N ALA A 128 -12.11 12.02 -18.30
CA ALA A 128 -12.65 12.94 -18.06
C ALA A 128 -12.04 13.69 -18.77
N GLY A 129 -11.89 13.55 -18.75
CA GLY A 129 -11.35 14.03 -19.15
C GLY A 129 -10.76 13.45 -20.04
N GLU A 130 -10.66 12.76 -20.02
CA GLU A 130 -10.06 12.26 -20.66
C GLU A 130 -10.56 11.83 -21.21
#